data_ad55dbf9ff429ed10eb292818ca1e797
#
_entry.id   ad55dbf9ff429ed10eb292818ca1e797
#
_cell.length_a   1.000
_cell.length_b   1.000
_cell.length_c   1.000
_cell.angle_alpha   90.00
_cell.angle_beta   90.00
_cell.angle_gamma   90.00
#
_symmetry.space_group_name_H-M   'P 1'
#
loop_
_entity.id
_entity.type
_entity.pdbx_description
1 polymer ?
#
loop_
_entity_poly.entity_id
_entity_poly.type
_entity_poly.pdbx_seq_one_letter_code
_entity_poly.pdbx_strand_id
1 'polypeptide(L)'
;MNDIEFIETLKQKRNACDYSQSRLAQELQISRQNLNEIENGKTKASKEMKHILLHYLDYCNCTQPFTLTIDYLRVRFPTTDALEIIKNVLAMKSEYFIHEDYGMFGYEEQYIYGDISVNASKDSSMGVLLELRGMGCRNLEYVLQARGIDWYYFLSSCIDYQGVFKRIDLAVNDMGGLLDIEILRERYYANKVWKRSRTHEAVDSGKLSGTHGDTAKTFYIGSKNSSIYFCLYEKEKEQKSKGIKTDIKNRFEIRLKSGKAEQTIEQLVFSRNPEQTIASLILTQIDFPVYILWDIFLDNVTTSLPFIMTPVAVNMDKTKRWLERQVMPSLLMIKEIEKQTGANYLEEIDRHTRLTEKQELKIKQMTTDIADMIEKDTAVPQGNDGIFNFFKKSATKRLLAYRYGARKGNLTFFQNYSLNRGFHSLYGVKEEKFLKKCRKIELSGQCSMKREKLSSICIQTDSNS
;
A
#
# COMPACT_ATOMS: atom_id res chain seq x y z
N MET A 1 -17.53 22.71 -12.63
CA MET A 1 -16.92 24.05 -12.41
C MET A 1 -16.93 24.80 -13.73
N ASN A 2 -17.58 25.95 -13.78
CA ASN A 2 -17.59 26.83 -14.96
C ASN A 2 -16.25 27.60 -15.08
N ASP A 3 -16.03 28.33 -16.21
CA ASP A 3 -14.74 28.98 -16.45
C ASP A 3 -14.46 30.14 -15.47
N ILE A 4 -15.48 30.86 -15.01
CA ILE A 4 -15.35 31.98 -14.04
C ILE A 4 -14.95 31.42 -12.67
N GLU A 5 -15.67 30.44 -12.18
CA GLU A 5 -15.39 29.75 -10.91
C GLU A 5 -13.99 29.12 -10.90
N PHE A 6 -13.56 28.57 -12.05
CA PHE A 6 -12.21 28.02 -12.20
C PHE A 6 -11.14 29.11 -12.03
N ILE A 7 -11.30 30.27 -12.71
CA ILE A 7 -10.32 31.38 -12.66
C ILE A 7 -10.20 31.92 -11.23
N GLU A 8 -11.32 32.11 -10.54
CA GLU A 8 -11.34 32.57 -9.16
C GLU A 8 -10.65 31.59 -8.23
N THR A 9 -10.98 30.30 -8.35
CA THR A 9 -10.35 29.21 -7.58
C THR A 9 -8.86 29.13 -7.85
N LEU A 10 -8.43 29.23 -9.11
CA LEU A 10 -7.03 29.22 -9.51
C LEU A 10 -6.24 30.33 -8.84
N LYS A 11 -6.73 31.57 -8.93
CA LYS A 11 -6.10 32.74 -8.31
C LYS A 11 -6.02 32.60 -6.80
N GLN A 12 -7.13 32.17 -6.17
CA GLN A 12 -7.19 31.97 -4.73
C GLN A 12 -6.15 30.93 -4.26
N LYS A 13 -6.11 29.75 -4.92
CA LYS A 13 -5.16 28.69 -4.58
C LYS A 13 -3.71 29.11 -4.83
N ARG A 14 -3.43 29.76 -5.96
CA ARG A 14 -2.06 30.25 -6.26
C ARG A 14 -1.57 31.25 -5.20
N ASN A 15 -2.42 32.19 -4.78
CA ASN A 15 -2.08 33.14 -3.74
C ASN A 15 -1.92 32.47 -2.38
N ALA A 16 -2.73 31.46 -2.06
CA ALA A 16 -2.61 30.69 -0.82
C ALA A 16 -1.28 29.92 -0.74
N CYS A 17 -0.72 29.50 -1.88
CA CYS A 17 0.60 28.87 -1.97
C CYS A 17 1.76 29.89 -2.03
N ASP A 18 1.48 31.18 -2.02
CA ASP A 18 2.49 32.25 -2.23
C ASP A 18 3.27 32.09 -3.55
N TYR A 19 2.56 31.66 -4.62
CA TYR A 19 3.12 31.47 -5.95
C TYR A 19 2.89 32.71 -6.82
N SER A 20 3.97 33.28 -7.38
CA SER A 20 3.85 34.21 -8.50
C SER A 20 3.43 33.45 -9.78
N GLN A 21 2.79 34.15 -10.72
CA GLN A 21 2.50 33.57 -12.05
C GLN A 21 3.77 33.03 -12.73
N SER A 22 4.91 33.71 -12.58
CA SER A 22 6.18 33.29 -13.16
C SER A 22 6.66 31.98 -12.55
N ARG A 23 6.59 31.83 -11.23
CA ARG A 23 6.99 30.61 -10.54
C ARG A 23 6.08 29.44 -10.90
N LEU A 24 4.76 29.63 -10.84
CA LEU A 24 3.80 28.57 -11.21
C LEU A 24 3.99 28.11 -12.68
N ALA A 25 4.20 29.05 -13.59
CA ALA A 25 4.41 28.76 -14.99
C ALA A 25 5.73 27.96 -15.22
N GLN A 26 6.79 28.33 -14.50
CA GLN A 26 8.07 27.63 -14.55
C GLN A 26 7.96 26.20 -14.02
N GLU A 27 7.38 25.99 -12.86
CA GLU A 27 7.22 24.66 -12.23
C GLU A 27 6.38 23.72 -13.11
N LEU A 28 5.34 24.25 -13.77
CA LEU A 28 4.46 23.48 -14.66
C LEU A 28 4.92 23.45 -16.13
N GLN A 29 6.09 24.03 -16.44
CA GLN A 29 6.65 24.10 -17.78
C GLN A 29 5.71 24.68 -18.84
N ILE A 30 4.90 25.69 -18.44
CA ILE A 30 4.02 26.45 -19.33
C ILE A 30 4.51 27.89 -19.47
N SER A 31 4.07 28.61 -20.53
CA SER A 31 4.45 30.02 -20.66
C SER A 31 3.70 30.88 -19.62
N ARG A 32 4.41 31.84 -19.02
CA ARG A 32 3.79 32.84 -18.13
C ARG A 32 2.66 33.61 -18.83
N GLN A 33 2.85 33.91 -20.11
CA GLN A 33 1.85 34.60 -20.90
C GLN A 33 0.56 33.79 -20.99
N ASN A 34 0.64 32.49 -21.27
CA ASN A 34 -0.53 31.60 -21.32
C ASN A 34 -1.25 31.55 -19.96
N LEU A 35 -0.50 31.40 -18.86
CA LEU A 35 -1.10 31.42 -17.51
C LEU A 35 -1.79 32.74 -17.21
N ASN A 36 -1.18 33.88 -17.56
CA ASN A 36 -1.78 35.20 -17.40
C ASN A 36 -3.06 35.37 -18.25
N GLU A 37 -3.07 34.89 -19.49
CA GLU A 37 -4.24 34.91 -20.36
C GLU A 37 -5.39 34.04 -19.80
N ILE A 38 -5.08 32.86 -19.25
CA ILE A 38 -6.04 31.98 -18.58
C ILE A 38 -6.62 32.69 -17.34
N GLU A 39 -5.80 33.24 -16.46
CA GLU A 39 -6.26 33.94 -15.24
C GLU A 39 -7.09 35.18 -15.53
N ASN A 40 -6.90 35.83 -16.68
CA ASN A 40 -7.69 36.99 -17.13
C ASN A 40 -8.87 36.62 -18.03
N GLY A 41 -9.14 35.34 -18.26
CA GLY A 41 -10.25 34.87 -19.07
C GLY A 41 -10.11 35.15 -20.57
N LYS A 42 -8.89 35.51 -21.03
CA LYS A 42 -8.59 35.77 -22.44
C LYS A 42 -8.45 34.48 -23.26
N THR A 43 -7.91 33.43 -22.61
CA THR A 43 -7.73 32.10 -23.20
C THR A 43 -8.43 31.08 -22.31
N LYS A 44 -9.18 30.19 -22.95
CA LYS A 44 -9.89 29.09 -22.25
C LYS A 44 -8.94 27.92 -22.01
N ALA A 45 -8.75 27.54 -20.74
CA ALA A 45 -7.97 26.38 -20.39
C ALA A 45 -8.69 25.08 -20.78
N SER A 46 -7.94 24.13 -21.35
CA SER A 46 -8.45 22.78 -21.60
C SER A 46 -8.80 22.08 -20.28
N LYS A 47 -9.61 21.01 -20.32
CA LYS A 47 -9.93 20.19 -19.14
C LYS A 47 -8.67 19.73 -18.44
N GLU A 48 -7.71 19.17 -19.17
CA GLU A 48 -6.42 18.69 -18.64
C GLU A 48 -5.62 19.82 -18.01
N MET A 49 -5.56 21.00 -18.63
CA MET A 49 -4.85 22.17 -18.07
C MET A 49 -5.49 22.66 -16.76
N LYS A 50 -6.82 22.69 -16.68
CA LYS A 50 -7.53 23.04 -15.43
C LYS A 50 -7.15 22.08 -14.29
N HIS A 51 -7.12 20.78 -14.58
CA HIS A 51 -6.73 19.76 -13.62
C HIS A 51 -5.27 19.92 -13.21
N ILE A 52 -4.34 20.10 -14.17
CA ILE A 52 -2.92 20.33 -13.87
C ILE A 52 -2.74 21.48 -12.89
N LEU A 53 -3.34 22.64 -13.20
CA LEU A 53 -3.19 23.85 -12.39
C LEU A 53 -3.74 23.68 -10.96
N LEU A 54 -4.95 23.13 -10.82
CA LEU A 54 -5.60 23.01 -9.51
C LEU A 54 -4.97 21.92 -8.65
N HIS A 55 -4.72 20.72 -9.20
CA HIS A 55 -4.13 19.62 -8.46
C HIS A 55 -2.69 19.88 -8.05
N TYR A 56 -1.91 20.58 -8.89
CA TYR A 56 -0.58 21.00 -8.51
C TYR A 56 -0.60 21.98 -7.32
N LEU A 57 -1.51 22.94 -7.31
CA LEU A 57 -1.62 23.90 -6.19
C LEU A 57 -2.14 23.24 -4.91
N ASP A 58 -3.03 22.25 -5.01
CA ASP A 58 -3.44 21.44 -3.86
C ASP A 58 -2.27 20.62 -3.30
N TYR A 59 -1.47 20.03 -4.19
CA TYR A 59 -0.25 19.34 -3.81
C TYR A 59 0.76 20.27 -3.11
N CYS A 60 0.98 21.49 -3.61
CA CYS A 60 1.90 22.45 -3.01
C CYS A 60 1.49 22.88 -1.59
N ASN A 61 0.19 22.86 -1.27
CA ASN A 61 -0.33 23.15 0.06
C ASN A 61 -0.22 21.97 1.04
N CYS A 62 0.21 20.81 0.58
CA CYS A 62 0.28 19.61 1.40
C CYS A 62 1.70 19.42 1.95
N THR A 63 1.85 19.42 3.27
CA THR A 63 3.17 19.28 3.94
C THR A 63 3.79 17.90 3.69
N GLN A 64 2.98 16.85 3.66
CA GLN A 64 3.41 15.48 3.39
C GLN A 64 2.54 14.91 2.25
N PRO A 65 2.90 15.19 0.98
CA PRO A 65 2.02 14.87 -0.15
C PRO A 65 1.86 13.39 -0.41
N PHE A 66 2.88 12.59 -0.11
CA PHE A 66 2.84 11.14 -0.33
C PHE A 66 3.34 10.36 0.88
N THR A 67 2.71 9.22 1.12
CA THR A 67 3.16 8.23 2.13
C THR A 67 2.99 6.82 1.58
N LEU A 68 3.83 5.89 2.03
CA LEU A 68 3.72 4.47 1.71
C LEU A 68 3.19 3.70 2.92
N THR A 69 2.24 2.79 2.69
CA THR A 69 1.73 1.86 3.70
C THR A 69 1.55 0.46 3.12
N ILE A 70 1.58 -0.57 3.96
CA ILE A 70 1.12 -1.91 3.57
C ILE A 70 -0.39 -1.96 3.80
N ASP A 71 -1.16 -2.27 2.75
CA ASP A 71 -2.64 -2.34 2.82
C ASP A 71 -3.16 -3.79 2.75
N TYR A 72 -2.30 -4.74 2.46
CA TYR A 72 -2.62 -6.16 2.46
C TYR A 72 -1.35 -6.99 2.60
N LEU A 73 -1.40 -8.06 3.42
CA LEU A 73 -0.34 -9.05 3.48
C LEU A 73 -0.96 -10.44 3.67
N ARG A 74 -0.41 -11.43 2.93
CA ARG A 74 -0.75 -12.85 3.09
C ARG A 74 0.51 -13.68 3.07
N VAL A 75 0.75 -14.41 4.16
CA VAL A 75 1.94 -15.25 4.37
C VAL A 75 1.50 -16.66 4.73
N ARG A 76 2.07 -17.67 4.09
CA ARG A 76 1.88 -19.07 4.42
C ARG A 76 3.12 -19.60 5.11
N PHE A 77 2.94 -20.24 6.26
CA PHE A 77 4.00 -20.90 7.03
C PHE A 77 3.90 -22.43 6.87
N PRO A 78 5.02 -23.17 6.92
CA PRO A 78 5.02 -24.62 6.74
C PRO A 78 4.48 -25.41 7.95
N THR A 79 4.39 -24.81 9.13
CA THR A 79 3.79 -25.43 10.32
C THR A 79 2.29 -25.63 10.17
N THR A 80 1.71 -26.59 10.87
CA THR A 80 0.25 -26.78 11.01
C THR A 80 -0.27 -26.18 12.32
N ASP A 81 0.61 -25.70 13.19
CA ASP A 81 0.26 -25.09 14.48
C ASP A 81 0.04 -23.58 14.34
N ALA A 82 -1.24 -23.14 14.35
CA ALA A 82 -1.59 -21.74 14.34
C ALA A 82 -1.11 -20.99 15.59
N LEU A 83 -1.11 -21.66 16.74
CA LEU A 83 -0.71 -21.03 18.01
C LEU A 83 0.79 -20.72 18.02
N GLU A 84 1.61 -21.54 17.36
CA GLU A 84 3.02 -21.24 17.14
C GLU A 84 3.22 -19.90 16.41
N ILE A 85 2.43 -19.65 15.35
CA ILE A 85 2.51 -18.41 14.58
C ILE A 85 1.97 -17.21 15.36
N ILE A 86 0.88 -17.39 16.11
CA ILE A 86 0.33 -16.36 16.97
C ILE A 86 1.36 -15.94 18.03
N LYS A 87 1.97 -16.92 18.70
CA LYS A 87 2.93 -16.68 19.77
C LYS A 87 4.24 -16.10 19.25
N ASN A 88 4.83 -16.71 18.21
CA ASN A 88 6.22 -16.42 17.85
C ASN A 88 6.36 -15.38 16.75
N VAL A 89 5.40 -15.29 15.80
CA VAL A 89 5.45 -14.32 14.70
C VAL A 89 4.67 -13.06 15.04
N LEU A 90 3.42 -13.19 15.50
CA LEU A 90 2.62 -12.05 15.96
C LEU A 90 3.06 -11.58 17.36
N ALA A 91 3.70 -12.44 18.13
CA ALA A 91 4.08 -12.24 19.54
C ALA A 91 2.89 -11.83 20.41
N MET A 92 1.78 -12.53 20.24
CA MET A 92 0.53 -12.30 20.96
C MET A 92 0.11 -13.56 21.71
N LYS A 93 -0.61 -13.38 22.82
CA LYS A 93 -1.22 -14.47 23.57
C LYS A 93 -2.46 -14.96 22.83
N SER A 94 -2.56 -16.26 22.61
CA SER A 94 -3.64 -16.90 21.86
C SER A 94 -5.02 -16.74 22.51
N GLU A 95 -5.07 -16.52 23.82
CA GLU A 95 -6.30 -16.32 24.59
C GLU A 95 -7.11 -15.07 24.20
N TYR A 96 -6.52 -14.18 23.39
CA TYR A 96 -7.18 -13.00 22.82
C TYR A 96 -7.69 -13.24 21.38
N PHE A 97 -7.51 -14.44 20.85
CA PHE A 97 -7.99 -14.78 19.50
C PHE A 97 -9.31 -15.55 19.56
N ILE A 98 -10.29 -15.11 18.79
CA ILE A 98 -11.54 -15.84 18.61
C ILE A 98 -11.24 -17.05 17.73
N HIS A 99 -11.47 -18.25 18.22
CA HIS A 99 -11.36 -19.49 17.45
C HIS A 99 -12.68 -19.80 16.73
N GLU A 100 -12.60 -20.22 15.49
CA GLU A 100 -13.73 -20.69 14.66
C GLU A 100 -13.35 -22.02 14.01
N ASP A 101 -14.29 -22.99 14.04
CA ASP A 101 -14.15 -24.32 13.45
C ASP A 101 -14.30 -24.33 11.92
N TYR A 102 -14.08 -23.19 11.27
CA TYR A 102 -14.01 -23.03 9.84
C TYR A 102 -13.01 -21.94 9.49
N GLY A 103 -12.33 -22.12 8.38
CA GLY A 103 -11.33 -21.18 7.91
C GLY A 103 -11.64 -20.62 6.52
N MET A 104 -10.80 -19.70 6.05
CA MET A 104 -10.88 -19.13 4.72
C MET A 104 -9.99 -19.94 3.74
N PHE A 105 -10.25 -19.82 2.43
CA PHE A 105 -9.40 -20.41 1.39
C PHE A 105 -9.26 -21.95 1.46
N GLY A 106 -10.23 -22.65 2.04
CA GLY A 106 -10.21 -24.09 2.22
C GLY A 106 -9.47 -24.56 3.47
N TYR A 107 -9.10 -23.66 4.37
CA TYR A 107 -8.58 -23.98 5.69
C TYR A 107 -9.72 -24.43 6.61
N GLU A 108 -9.42 -25.29 7.58
CA GLU A 108 -10.41 -25.96 8.41
C GLU A 108 -10.78 -25.15 9.65
N GLU A 109 -9.88 -24.30 10.13
CA GLU A 109 -10.08 -23.46 11.30
C GLU A 109 -9.41 -22.11 11.14
N GLN A 110 -9.83 -21.12 11.94
CA GLN A 110 -9.19 -19.82 11.98
C GLN A 110 -9.20 -19.22 13.38
N TYR A 111 -8.21 -18.39 13.64
CA TYR A 111 -8.03 -17.58 14.83
C TYR A 111 -8.08 -16.11 14.45
N ILE A 112 -8.93 -15.30 15.11
CA ILE A 112 -9.22 -13.93 14.73
C ILE A 112 -8.94 -12.96 15.87
N TYR A 113 -8.11 -11.95 15.60
CA TYR A 113 -7.95 -10.78 16.45
C TYR A 113 -8.21 -9.51 15.62
N GLY A 114 -9.31 -8.79 15.93
CA GLY A 114 -9.74 -7.67 15.08
C GLY A 114 -9.97 -8.11 13.62
N ASP A 115 -9.16 -7.59 12.71
CA ASP A 115 -9.15 -7.96 11.28
C ASP A 115 -7.88 -8.76 10.90
N ILE A 116 -7.12 -9.27 11.88
CA ILE A 116 -6.02 -10.24 11.69
C ILE A 116 -6.63 -11.64 11.69
N SER A 117 -6.32 -12.46 10.69
CA SER A 117 -6.80 -13.84 10.57
C SER A 117 -5.62 -14.81 10.41
N VAL A 118 -5.56 -15.80 11.28
CA VAL A 118 -4.60 -16.92 11.20
C VAL A 118 -5.41 -18.18 10.93
N ASN A 119 -5.25 -18.73 9.73
CA ASN A 119 -6.01 -19.91 9.27
C ASN A 119 -5.10 -21.13 9.34
N ALA A 120 -5.58 -22.24 9.85
CA ALA A 120 -4.85 -23.49 9.96
C ALA A 120 -5.55 -24.65 9.28
N SER A 121 -4.76 -25.60 8.82
CA SER A 121 -5.23 -26.87 8.27
C SER A 121 -4.41 -28.01 8.86
N LYS A 122 -5.04 -29.16 9.05
CA LYS A 122 -4.37 -30.41 9.43
C LYS A 122 -3.49 -30.94 8.30
N ASP A 123 -3.75 -30.52 7.06
CA ASP A 123 -2.90 -30.84 5.91
C ASP A 123 -1.61 -30.02 5.94
N SER A 124 -0.48 -30.68 6.16
CA SER A 124 0.86 -30.05 6.19
C SER A 124 1.23 -29.37 4.86
N SER A 125 0.63 -29.78 3.73
CA SER A 125 0.84 -29.12 2.44
C SER A 125 0.22 -27.72 2.40
N MET A 126 -0.83 -27.47 3.18
CA MET A 126 -1.48 -26.16 3.32
C MET A 126 -0.79 -25.31 4.38
N GLY A 127 -0.41 -25.90 5.53
CA GLY A 127 0.24 -25.19 6.63
C GLY A 127 -0.67 -24.15 7.30
N VAL A 128 -0.07 -23.08 7.83
CA VAL A 128 -0.78 -21.96 8.46
C VAL A 128 -0.74 -20.72 7.56
N LEU A 129 -1.88 -20.07 7.36
CA LEU A 129 -2.01 -18.86 6.56
C LEU A 129 -2.37 -17.65 7.42
N LEU A 130 -1.43 -16.72 7.56
CA LEU A 130 -1.69 -15.39 8.11
C LEU A 130 -2.23 -14.49 7.02
N GLU A 131 -3.35 -13.83 7.27
CA GLU A 131 -3.93 -12.83 6.38
C GLU A 131 -4.24 -11.53 7.14
N LEU A 132 -3.76 -10.42 6.57
CA LEU A 132 -3.98 -9.06 7.04
C LEU A 132 -4.63 -8.25 5.90
N ARG A 133 -5.86 -7.80 6.09
CA ARG A 133 -6.61 -7.02 5.11
C ARG A 133 -6.79 -5.61 5.63
N GLY A 134 -6.34 -4.58 4.93
CA GLY A 134 -6.58 -3.19 5.25
C GLY A 134 -6.51 -2.89 6.76
N MET A 135 -7.65 -2.99 7.46
CA MET A 135 -7.71 -2.79 8.90
C MET A 135 -6.86 -3.83 9.67
N GLY A 136 -6.73 -5.05 9.20
CA GLY A 136 -5.84 -6.06 9.80
C GLY A 136 -4.37 -5.62 9.78
N CYS A 137 -3.93 -4.92 8.73
CA CYS A 137 -2.61 -4.28 8.73
C CYS A 137 -2.51 -3.20 9.82
N ARG A 138 -3.57 -2.39 10.00
CA ARG A 138 -3.62 -1.35 11.05
C ARG A 138 -3.64 -1.95 12.45
N ASN A 139 -4.38 -3.04 12.66
CA ASN A 139 -4.38 -3.76 13.93
C ASN A 139 -3.02 -4.38 14.24
N LEU A 140 -2.33 -4.94 13.24
CA LEU A 140 -0.97 -5.41 13.43
C LEU A 140 -0.01 -4.26 13.75
N GLU A 141 -0.10 -3.13 13.05
CA GLU A 141 0.73 -1.96 13.35
C GLU A 141 0.55 -1.46 14.78
N TYR A 142 -0.64 -1.60 15.36
CA TYR A 142 -0.87 -1.29 16.77
C TYR A 142 -0.08 -2.22 17.70
N VAL A 143 0.00 -3.51 17.37
CA VAL A 143 0.85 -4.48 18.09
C VAL A 143 2.33 -4.16 17.89
N LEU A 144 2.77 -3.88 16.65
CA LEU A 144 4.16 -3.53 16.33
C LEU A 144 4.61 -2.27 17.08
N GLN A 145 3.76 -1.24 17.11
CA GLN A 145 4.03 0.00 17.85
C GLN A 145 4.21 -0.26 19.35
N ALA A 146 3.34 -1.06 19.95
CA ALA A 146 3.42 -1.42 21.38
C ALA A 146 4.69 -2.21 21.70
N ARG A 147 5.23 -2.95 20.72
CA ARG A 147 6.50 -3.68 20.82
C ARG A 147 7.74 -2.82 20.47
N GLY A 148 7.56 -1.59 19.99
CA GLY A 148 8.65 -0.74 19.53
C GLY A 148 9.36 -1.26 18.27
N ILE A 149 8.67 -1.99 17.40
CA ILE A 149 9.20 -2.55 16.15
C ILE A 149 8.44 -2.06 14.93
N ASP A 150 9.02 -2.24 13.75
CA ASP A 150 8.48 -1.80 12.46
C ASP A 150 8.10 -2.98 11.55
N TRP A 151 7.59 -2.64 10.35
CA TRP A 151 7.27 -3.62 9.32
C TRP A 151 8.49 -4.41 8.84
N TYR A 152 9.68 -3.81 8.81
CA TYR A 152 10.90 -4.52 8.37
C TYR A 152 11.24 -5.66 9.33
N TYR A 153 11.12 -5.39 10.63
CA TYR A 153 11.32 -6.41 11.65
C TYR A 153 10.29 -7.54 11.52
N PHE A 154 9.00 -7.18 11.39
CA PHE A 154 7.94 -8.17 11.26
C PHE A 154 8.09 -9.05 10.01
N LEU A 155 8.39 -8.44 8.86
CA LEU A 155 8.60 -9.17 7.60
C LEU A 155 9.84 -10.09 7.71
N SER A 156 10.91 -9.65 8.38
CA SER A 156 12.07 -10.50 8.67
C SER A 156 11.69 -11.69 9.54
N SER A 157 10.90 -11.48 10.59
CA SER A 157 10.39 -12.55 11.44
C SER A 157 9.59 -13.58 10.63
N CYS A 158 8.74 -13.12 9.71
CA CYS A 158 8.03 -14.02 8.81
C CYS A 158 9.00 -14.86 7.94
N ILE A 159 10.10 -14.27 7.47
CA ILE A 159 11.14 -14.97 6.70
C ILE A 159 11.83 -16.01 7.57
N ASP A 160 12.18 -15.69 8.82
CA ASP A 160 12.85 -16.58 9.77
C ASP A 160 12.00 -17.83 10.06
N TYR A 161 10.69 -17.66 10.15
CA TYR A 161 9.71 -18.76 10.27
C TYR A 161 9.34 -19.40 8.93
N GLN A 162 10.18 -19.26 7.89
CA GLN A 162 10.03 -19.86 6.56
C GLN A 162 8.71 -19.49 5.88
N GLY A 163 8.18 -18.30 6.18
CA GLY A 163 6.98 -17.78 5.57
C GLY A 163 7.13 -17.57 4.06
N VAL A 164 6.15 -18.07 3.30
CA VAL A 164 6.03 -17.89 1.85
C VAL A 164 5.00 -16.79 1.59
N PHE A 165 5.45 -15.68 1.04
CA PHE A 165 4.59 -14.52 0.81
C PHE A 165 3.69 -14.72 -0.41
N LYS A 166 2.41 -14.91 -0.17
CA LYS A 166 1.42 -15.15 -1.22
C LYS A 166 0.89 -13.86 -1.85
N ARG A 167 0.85 -12.76 -1.08
CA ARG A 167 0.43 -11.43 -1.56
C ARG A 167 0.92 -10.33 -0.63
N ILE A 168 1.29 -9.19 -1.22
CA ILE A 168 1.44 -7.91 -0.54
C ILE A 168 0.85 -6.81 -1.43
N ASP A 169 0.11 -5.88 -0.83
CA ASP A 169 -0.35 -4.66 -1.49
C ASP A 169 0.36 -3.47 -0.84
N LEU A 170 1.17 -2.78 -1.64
CA LEU A 170 1.91 -1.58 -1.26
C LEU A 170 1.12 -0.36 -1.75
N ALA A 171 0.69 0.48 -0.83
CA ALA A 171 -0.21 1.60 -1.12
C ALA A 171 0.53 2.93 -0.98
N VAL A 172 0.72 3.64 -2.10
CA VAL A 172 1.14 5.03 -2.10
C VAL A 172 -0.11 5.88 -1.94
N ASN A 173 -0.21 6.57 -0.80
CA ASN A 173 -1.29 7.49 -0.49
C ASN A 173 -0.94 8.87 -1.03
N ASP A 174 -1.83 9.45 -1.80
CA ASP A 174 -1.78 10.82 -2.31
C ASP A 174 -2.66 11.70 -1.42
N MET A 175 -2.01 12.45 -0.53
CA MET A 175 -2.66 13.35 0.42
C MET A 175 -2.97 14.70 -0.22
N GLY A 176 -2.11 15.13 -1.15
CA GLY A 176 -2.25 16.41 -1.86
C GLY A 176 -3.26 16.36 -3.00
N GLY A 177 -3.66 15.18 -3.46
CA GLY A 177 -4.58 15.03 -4.59
C GLY A 177 -3.94 15.27 -5.95
N LEU A 178 -2.62 15.04 -6.08
CA LEU A 178 -1.88 15.22 -7.32
C LEU A 178 -2.34 14.28 -8.43
N LEU A 179 -2.66 13.02 -8.10
CA LEU A 179 -3.07 11.99 -9.04
C LEU A 179 -4.56 12.13 -9.38
N ASP A 180 -4.88 12.66 -10.55
CA ASP A 180 -6.25 12.65 -11.08
C ASP A 180 -6.53 11.32 -11.79
N ILE A 181 -7.37 10.48 -11.17
CA ILE A 181 -7.69 9.14 -11.68
C ILE A 181 -8.42 9.20 -13.03
N GLU A 182 -9.26 10.23 -13.25
CA GLU A 182 -9.98 10.41 -14.51
C GLU A 182 -9.02 10.78 -15.64
N ILE A 183 -8.12 11.74 -15.43
CA ILE A 183 -7.14 12.14 -16.44
C ILE A 183 -6.18 10.99 -16.76
N LEU A 184 -5.71 10.25 -15.76
CA LEU A 184 -4.88 9.07 -16.00
C LEU A 184 -5.61 8.01 -16.83
N ARG A 185 -6.92 7.80 -16.58
CA ARG A 185 -7.78 6.91 -17.34
C ARG A 185 -7.97 7.41 -18.78
N GLU A 186 -8.26 8.70 -18.97
CA GLU A 186 -8.40 9.32 -20.31
C GLU A 186 -7.09 9.20 -21.11
N ARG A 187 -5.94 9.48 -20.49
CA ARG A 187 -4.63 9.31 -21.13
C ARG A 187 -4.34 7.86 -21.49
N TYR A 188 -4.73 6.92 -20.65
CA TYR A 188 -4.62 5.48 -20.92
C TYR A 188 -5.42 5.08 -22.17
N TYR A 189 -6.69 5.52 -22.26
CA TYR A 189 -7.55 5.23 -23.43
C TYR A 189 -7.10 5.96 -24.70
N ALA A 190 -6.55 7.15 -24.57
CA ALA A 190 -5.92 7.88 -25.67
C ALA A 190 -4.55 7.31 -26.10
N ASN A 191 -4.14 6.18 -25.53
CA ASN A 191 -2.83 5.55 -25.76
C ASN A 191 -1.62 6.48 -25.48
N LYS A 192 -1.78 7.47 -24.60
CA LYS A 192 -0.73 8.37 -24.10
C LYS A 192 -0.05 7.79 -22.86
N VAL A 193 0.27 6.50 -22.90
CA VAL A 193 0.85 5.74 -21.80
C VAL A 193 1.76 4.66 -22.35
N TRP A 194 2.95 4.52 -21.75
CA TRP A 194 3.73 3.31 -21.92
C TRP A 194 3.31 2.30 -20.84
N LYS A 195 3.04 1.07 -21.24
CA LYS A 195 2.56 0.03 -20.34
C LYS A 195 3.04 -1.34 -20.78
N ARG A 196 3.40 -2.16 -19.82
CA ARG A 196 3.75 -3.56 -20.05
C ARG A 196 2.52 -4.45 -20.13
N SER A 197 1.50 -4.15 -19.33
CA SER A 197 0.24 -4.88 -19.36
C SER A 197 -0.69 -4.38 -20.47
N ARG A 198 -1.43 -5.32 -21.09
CA ARG A 198 -2.45 -5.01 -22.11
C ARG A 198 -3.87 -4.93 -21.54
N THR A 199 -4.07 -5.42 -20.31
CA THR A 199 -5.38 -5.48 -19.67
C THR A 199 -5.60 -4.31 -18.72
N HIS A 200 -6.84 -3.88 -18.62
CA HIS A 200 -7.28 -2.85 -17.68
C HIS A 200 -8.76 -3.07 -17.33
N GLU A 201 -9.22 -2.46 -16.24
CA GLU A 201 -10.62 -2.45 -15.83
C GLU A 201 -10.89 -1.09 -15.15
N ALA A 202 -12.00 -0.46 -15.50
CA ALA A 202 -12.47 0.76 -14.86
C ALA A 202 -13.81 0.49 -14.15
N VAL A 203 -13.93 0.98 -12.93
CA VAL A 203 -15.15 0.86 -12.12
C VAL A 203 -15.52 2.22 -11.58
N ASP A 204 -16.73 2.67 -11.88
CA ASP A 204 -17.32 3.89 -11.35
C ASP A 204 -18.41 3.48 -10.35
N SER A 205 -18.16 3.72 -9.05
CA SER A 205 -19.04 3.30 -7.95
C SER A 205 -19.81 4.49 -7.40
N GLY A 206 -21.14 4.47 -7.48
CA GLY A 206 -22.01 5.51 -6.94
C GLY A 206 -23.37 4.95 -6.50
N LYS A 207 -24.16 5.76 -5.79
CA LYS A 207 -25.54 5.43 -5.45
C LYS A 207 -26.47 5.87 -6.57
N LEU A 208 -27.49 5.07 -6.89
CA LEU A 208 -28.52 5.39 -7.90
C LEU A 208 -29.26 6.72 -7.65
N SER A 209 -29.31 7.17 -6.38
CA SER A 209 -29.99 8.39 -5.94
C SER A 209 -29.05 9.59 -5.73
N GLY A 210 -27.76 9.48 -6.13
CA GLY A 210 -26.78 10.55 -5.96
C GLY A 210 -26.73 11.51 -7.16
N THR A 211 -26.35 12.75 -6.92
CA THR A 211 -25.95 13.66 -7.98
C THR A 211 -24.73 13.10 -8.72
N HIS A 212 -24.61 13.31 -10.02
CA HIS A 212 -23.54 12.80 -10.90
C HIS A 212 -22.09 13.07 -10.42
N GLY A 213 -21.89 13.84 -9.34
CA GLY A 213 -20.57 14.18 -8.75
C GLY A 213 -20.06 13.23 -7.65
N ASP A 214 -20.89 12.33 -7.14
CA ASP A 214 -20.54 11.49 -5.94
C ASP A 214 -20.04 10.08 -6.29
N THR A 215 -19.69 9.82 -7.54
CA THR A 215 -19.19 8.52 -8.01
C THR A 215 -17.70 8.39 -7.71
N ALA A 216 -17.31 7.40 -6.91
CA ALA A 216 -15.91 7.07 -6.68
C ALA A 216 -15.34 6.27 -7.86
N LYS A 217 -14.22 6.73 -8.41
CA LYS A 217 -13.56 6.11 -9.56
C LYS A 217 -12.46 5.18 -9.12
N THR A 218 -12.42 4.00 -9.73
CA THR A 218 -11.34 3.01 -9.55
C THR A 218 -10.84 2.58 -10.93
N PHE A 219 -9.54 2.56 -11.11
CA PHE A 219 -8.90 2.15 -12.33
C PHE A 219 -7.84 1.09 -12.07
N TYR A 220 -8.03 -0.09 -12.64
CA TYR A 220 -7.09 -1.19 -12.58
C TYR A 220 -6.24 -1.23 -13.85
N ILE A 221 -4.93 -1.37 -13.70
CA ILE A 221 -3.98 -1.53 -14.80
C ILE A 221 -3.25 -2.86 -14.60
N GLY A 222 -3.47 -3.79 -15.51
CA GLY A 222 -3.02 -5.16 -15.41
C GLY A 222 -4.15 -6.13 -15.03
N SER A 223 -3.94 -7.41 -15.30
CA SER A 223 -4.89 -8.46 -14.93
C SER A 223 -4.83 -8.74 -13.43
N LYS A 224 -5.99 -8.88 -12.80
CA LYS A 224 -6.10 -9.35 -11.40
C LYS A 224 -5.48 -10.74 -11.19
N ASN A 225 -5.25 -11.51 -12.26
CA ASN A 225 -4.61 -12.83 -12.20
C ASN A 225 -3.09 -12.76 -12.38
N SER A 226 -2.53 -11.62 -12.77
CA SER A 226 -1.08 -11.46 -12.92
C SER A 226 -0.38 -11.35 -11.56
N SER A 227 0.95 -11.60 -11.57
CA SER A 227 1.78 -11.48 -10.37
C SER A 227 1.99 -10.04 -9.92
N ILE A 228 1.70 -9.06 -10.79
CA ILE A 228 1.70 -7.62 -10.49
C ILE A 228 0.59 -6.93 -11.28
N TYR A 229 -0.16 -6.07 -10.61
CA TYR A 229 -1.11 -5.14 -11.21
C TYR A 229 -1.34 -3.95 -10.28
N PHE A 230 -1.87 -2.86 -10.84
CA PHE A 230 -2.10 -1.61 -10.12
C PHE A 230 -3.60 -1.36 -9.93
N CYS A 231 -3.92 -0.67 -8.83
CA CYS A 231 -5.26 -0.20 -8.55
C CYS A 231 -5.17 1.27 -8.09
N LEU A 232 -5.67 2.16 -8.92
CA LEU A 232 -5.73 3.60 -8.64
C LEU A 232 -7.17 3.97 -8.31
N TYR A 233 -7.40 4.69 -7.22
CA TYR A 233 -8.76 5.08 -6.85
C TYR A 233 -8.84 6.30 -5.96
N GLU A 234 -10.01 6.97 -6.00
CA GLU A 234 -10.36 8.12 -5.20
C GLU A 234 -10.69 7.66 -3.76
N LYS A 235 -9.67 7.62 -2.89
CA LYS A 235 -9.78 7.09 -1.52
C LYS A 235 -10.72 7.91 -0.65
N GLU A 236 -10.69 9.23 -0.76
CA GLU A 236 -11.59 10.12 -0.02
C GLU A 236 -13.06 9.81 -0.31
N LYS A 237 -13.42 9.67 -1.59
CA LYS A 237 -14.80 9.36 -1.99
C LYS A 237 -15.19 7.95 -1.56
N GLU A 238 -14.30 6.98 -1.70
CA GLU A 238 -14.52 5.60 -1.22
C GLU A 238 -14.80 5.57 0.28
N GLN A 239 -14.03 6.30 1.09
CA GLN A 239 -14.22 6.37 2.54
C GLN A 239 -15.47 7.18 2.92
N LYS A 240 -15.72 8.30 2.25
CA LYS A 240 -16.94 9.12 2.45
C LYS A 240 -18.21 8.30 2.25
N SER A 241 -18.26 7.43 1.24
CA SER A 241 -19.41 6.54 0.99
C SER A 241 -19.68 5.55 2.16
N LYS A 242 -18.65 5.24 2.93
CA LYS A 242 -18.70 4.38 4.13
C LYS A 242 -18.92 5.19 5.44
N GLY A 243 -18.99 6.53 5.36
CA GLY A 243 -19.10 7.42 6.52
C GLY A 243 -17.79 7.52 7.31
N ILE A 244 -16.65 7.30 6.66
CA ILE A 244 -15.31 7.37 7.28
C ILE A 244 -14.61 8.64 6.76
N LYS A 245 -14.06 9.43 7.67
CA LYS A 245 -13.20 10.59 7.31
C LYS A 245 -11.78 10.09 7.03
N THR A 246 -11.13 10.68 6.04
CA THR A 246 -9.73 10.43 5.69
C THR A 246 -9.14 11.66 5.05
N ASP A 247 -7.83 11.87 5.24
CA ASP A 247 -7.06 12.92 4.57
C ASP A 247 -6.44 12.44 3.26
N ILE A 248 -6.55 11.14 2.95
CA ILE A 248 -6.05 10.54 1.72
C ILE A 248 -7.03 10.86 0.59
N LYS A 249 -6.61 11.68 -0.38
CA LYS A 249 -7.41 12.02 -1.56
C LYS A 249 -7.51 10.83 -2.52
N ASN A 250 -6.35 10.39 -2.99
CA ASN A 250 -6.24 9.27 -3.92
C ASN A 250 -5.26 8.23 -3.40
N ARG A 251 -5.33 7.02 -3.97
CA ARG A 251 -4.40 5.94 -3.63
C ARG A 251 -3.96 5.20 -4.88
N PHE A 252 -2.66 4.96 -4.94
CA PHE A 252 -2.02 4.13 -5.95
C PHE A 252 -1.52 2.84 -5.29
N GLU A 253 -2.22 1.73 -5.49
CA GLU A 253 -1.85 0.43 -4.94
C GLU A 253 -1.09 -0.41 -5.95
N ILE A 254 0.03 -0.97 -5.53
CA ILE A 254 0.82 -1.97 -6.24
C ILE A 254 0.50 -3.31 -5.60
N ARG A 255 -0.22 -4.16 -6.31
CA ARG A 255 -0.67 -5.47 -5.82
C ARG A 255 0.22 -6.57 -6.38
N LEU A 256 0.95 -7.23 -5.50
CA LEU A 256 1.97 -8.21 -5.82
C LEU A 256 1.57 -9.58 -5.30
N LYS A 257 1.76 -10.63 -6.13
CA LYS A 257 1.38 -12.01 -5.79
C LYS A 257 2.54 -12.98 -6.01
N SER A 258 2.53 -14.07 -5.24
CA SER A 258 3.46 -15.20 -5.36
C SER A 258 4.94 -14.77 -5.42
N GLY A 259 5.75 -15.31 -6.30
CA GLY A 259 7.19 -15.00 -6.39
C GLY A 259 7.52 -13.51 -6.55
N LYS A 260 6.60 -12.68 -7.10
CA LYS A 260 6.82 -11.23 -7.17
C LYS A 260 6.64 -10.57 -5.81
N ALA A 261 5.70 -11.04 -4.98
CA ALA A 261 5.56 -10.60 -3.59
C ALA A 261 6.80 -10.96 -2.77
N GLU A 262 7.29 -12.19 -2.88
CA GLU A 262 8.51 -12.65 -2.19
C GLU A 262 9.72 -11.79 -2.55
N GLN A 263 10.00 -11.61 -3.85
CA GLN A 263 11.11 -10.79 -4.33
C GLN A 263 11.06 -9.36 -3.81
N THR A 264 9.85 -8.77 -3.79
CA THR A 264 9.67 -7.38 -3.34
C THR A 264 9.89 -7.25 -1.84
N ILE A 265 9.36 -8.19 -1.05
CA ILE A 265 9.54 -8.19 0.41
C ILE A 265 11.01 -8.42 0.76
N GLU A 266 11.68 -9.38 0.13
CA GLU A 266 13.12 -9.57 0.30
C GLU A 266 13.92 -8.30 0.00
N GLN A 267 13.58 -7.61 -1.11
CA GLN A 267 14.21 -6.35 -1.47
C GLN A 267 13.95 -5.26 -0.42
N LEU A 268 12.69 -5.09 0.02
CA LEU A 268 12.32 -4.11 1.06
C LEU A 268 13.08 -4.34 2.36
N VAL A 269 13.10 -5.58 2.85
CA VAL A 269 13.75 -5.95 4.11
C VAL A 269 15.26 -5.78 4.02
N PHE A 270 15.86 -6.17 2.89
CA PHE A 270 17.30 -6.11 2.69
C PHE A 270 17.81 -4.67 2.49
N SER A 271 17.17 -3.91 1.59
CA SER A 271 17.65 -2.57 1.24
C SER A 271 17.20 -1.51 2.24
N ARG A 272 16.08 -1.71 2.93
CA ARG A 272 15.35 -0.70 3.72
C ARG A 272 15.15 0.61 2.95
N ASN A 273 15.04 0.49 1.63
CA ASN A 273 14.84 1.61 0.72
C ASN A 273 13.52 1.41 -0.03
N PRO A 274 12.39 1.87 0.56
CA PRO A 274 11.07 1.72 -0.02
C PRO A 274 10.92 2.58 -1.28
N GLU A 275 11.55 3.74 -1.35
CA GLU A 275 11.52 4.66 -2.50
C GLU A 275 12.01 3.94 -3.77
N GLN A 276 13.21 3.39 -3.71
CA GLN A 276 13.79 2.68 -4.84
C GLN A 276 12.97 1.44 -5.23
N THR A 277 12.43 0.73 -4.24
CA THR A 277 11.61 -0.45 -4.48
C THR A 277 10.33 -0.09 -5.22
N ILE A 278 9.60 0.92 -4.75
CA ILE A 278 8.33 1.38 -5.35
C ILE A 278 8.58 1.97 -6.74
N ALA A 279 9.58 2.85 -6.88
CA ALA A 279 9.94 3.44 -8.17
C ALA A 279 10.26 2.36 -9.22
N SER A 280 11.06 1.35 -8.85
CA SER A 280 11.40 0.23 -9.76
C SER A 280 10.15 -0.55 -10.18
N LEU A 281 9.23 -0.83 -9.26
CA LEU A 281 7.98 -1.52 -9.57
C LEU A 281 7.11 -0.72 -10.55
N ILE A 282 6.98 0.59 -10.36
CA ILE A 282 6.20 1.47 -11.23
C ILE A 282 6.86 1.58 -12.60
N LEU A 283 8.12 2.05 -12.66
CA LEU A 283 8.82 2.36 -13.91
C LEU A 283 9.04 1.15 -14.83
N THR A 284 9.05 -0.06 -14.27
CA THR A 284 9.15 -1.30 -15.08
C THR A 284 7.81 -1.75 -15.66
N GLN A 285 6.69 -1.14 -15.28
CA GLN A 285 5.35 -1.59 -15.66
C GLN A 285 4.50 -0.53 -16.35
N ILE A 286 4.63 0.74 -15.96
CA ILE A 286 3.79 1.83 -16.45
C ILE A 286 4.52 3.17 -16.41
N ASP A 287 4.24 4.01 -17.41
CA ASP A 287 4.69 5.41 -17.47
C ASP A 287 3.67 6.24 -18.26
N PHE A 288 3.38 7.47 -17.80
CA PHE A 288 2.54 8.44 -18.51
C PHE A 288 3.44 9.58 -19.03
N PRO A 289 4.08 9.40 -20.17
CA PRO A 289 5.02 10.38 -20.70
C PRO A 289 4.31 11.70 -21.04
N VAL A 290 5.06 12.81 -20.93
CA VAL A 290 4.54 14.16 -21.23
C VAL A 290 3.30 14.51 -20.37
N TYR A 291 3.33 14.14 -19.09
CA TYR A 291 2.32 14.52 -18.11
C TYR A 291 2.99 14.97 -16.83
N ILE A 292 3.09 16.29 -16.65
CA ILE A 292 3.89 16.91 -15.58
C ILE A 292 3.51 16.44 -14.18
N LEU A 293 2.23 16.21 -13.88
CA LEU A 293 1.82 15.72 -12.56
C LEU A 293 2.30 14.29 -12.30
N TRP A 294 2.41 13.47 -13.35
CA TRP A 294 2.99 12.14 -13.23
C TRP A 294 4.51 12.19 -13.00
N ASP A 295 5.19 13.11 -13.68
CA ASP A 295 6.63 13.32 -13.47
C ASP A 295 6.91 13.78 -12.03
N ILE A 296 6.10 14.71 -11.49
CA ILE A 296 6.18 15.17 -10.09
C ILE A 296 5.88 14.02 -9.11
N PHE A 297 4.86 13.20 -9.41
CA PHE A 297 4.56 12.00 -8.60
C PHE A 297 5.76 11.04 -8.55
N LEU A 298 6.36 10.72 -9.71
CA LEU A 298 7.51 9.84 -9.78
C LEU A 298 8.73 10.42 -9.05
N ASP A 299 8.97 11.74 -9.16
CA ASP A 299 10.04 12.40 -8.44
C ASP A 299 9.88 12.25 -6.93
N ASN A 300 8.69 12.52 -6.39
CA ASN A 300 8.41 12.31 -4.97
C ASN A 300 8.58 10.84 -4.55
N VAL A 301 8.08 9.90 -5.35
CA VAL A 301 8.24 8.46 -5.07
C VAL A 301 9.71 8.05 -5.02
N THR A 302 10.57 8.66 -5.83
CA THR A 302 12.00 8.33 -5.90
C THR A 302 12.86 9.03 -4.87
N THR A 303 12.42 10.18 -4.35
CA THR A 303 13.23 11.05 -3.48
C THR A 303 12.74 11.15 -2.04
N SER A 304 11.43 11.03 -1.81
CA SER A 304 10.82 11.25 -0.50
C SER A 304 9.48 10.53 -0.35
N LEU A 305 9.52 9.22 -0.15
CA LEU A 305 8.34 8.39 0.08
C LEU A 305 8.41 7.73 1.46
N PRO A 306 8.02 8.40 2.55
CA PRO A 306 8.10 7.81 3.88
C PRO A 306 7.20 6.57 4.00
N PHE A 307 7.80 5.48 4.44
CA PHE A 307 7.09 4.24 4.77
C PHE A 307 6.59 4.34 6.20
N ILE A 308 5.30 4.54 6.37
CA ILE A 308 4.67 4.84 7.66
C ILE A 308 3.77 3.70 8.13
N MET A 309 3.61 3.62 9.45
CA MET A 309 2.55 2.88 10.12
C MET A 309 1.43 3.85 10.51
N THR A 310 0.19 3.39 10.41
CA THR A 310 -1.01 4.11 10.87
C THR A 310 -1.81 3.19 11.80
N PRO A 311 -1.28 2.92 13.02
CA PRO A 311 -1.82 1.91 13.92
C PRO A 311 -3.24 2.24 14.38
N VAL A 312 -4.09 1.23 14.40
CA VAL A 312 -5.47 1.34 14.88
C VAL A 312 -5.77 0.16 15.79
N ALA A 313 -6.15 0.43 17.02
CA ALA A 313 -6.64 -0.60 17.95
C ALA A 313 -7.92 -1.26 17.42
N VAL A 314 -8.18 -2.48 17.86
CA VAL A 314 -9.47 -3.14 17.62
C VAL A 314 -10.59 -2.28 18.22
N ASN A 315 -11.62 -1.97 17.44
CA ASN A 315 -12.67 -1.04 17.83
C ASN A 315 -14.07 -1.48 17.37
N MET A 316 -15.09 -0.76 17.81
CA MET A 316 -16.50 -1.02 17.52
C MET A 316 -17.06 -0.27 16.31
N ASP A 317 -16.24 0.44 15.55
CA ASP A 317 -16.73 1.34 14.50
C ASP A 317 -17.64 0.66 13.46
N LYS A 318 -17.29 -0.57 13.06
CA LYS A 318 -18.13 -1.35 12.15
C LYS A 318 -19.47 -1.72 12.79
N THR A 319 -19.43 -2.21 14.04
CA THR A 319 -20.62 -2.59 14.81
C THR A 319 -21.47 -1.36 15.13
N LYS A 320 -20.86 -0.24 15.53
CA LYS A 320 -21.55 1.02 15.79
C LYS A 320 -22.33 1.50 14.56
N ARG A 321 -21.69 1.56 13.39
CA ARG A 321 -22.37 1.94 12.13
C ARG A 321 -23.50 0.98 11.75
N TRP A 322 -23.34 -0.31 12.00
CA TRP A 322 -24.40 -1.30 11.80
C TRP A 322 -25.56 -1.06 12.76
N LEU A 323 -25.30 -0.87 14.05
CA LEU A 323 -26.30 -0.54 15.05
C LEU A 323 -27.09 0.72 14.66
N GLU A 324 -26.41 1.80 14.31
CA GLU A 324 -27.01 3.08 13.91
C GLU A 324 -27.97 2.93 12.71
N ARG A 325 -27.62 2.09 11.72
CA ARG A 325 -28.37 1.98 10.47
C ARG A 325 -29.45 0.90 10.49
N GLN A 326 -29.22 -0.21 11.19
CA GLN A 326 -30.08 -1.39 11.11
C GLN A 326 -30.87 -1.64 12.38
N VAL A 327 -30.31 -1.35 13.54
CA VAL A 327 -30.91 -1.72 14.82
C VAL A 327 -31.62 -0.52 15.49
N MET A 328 -30.97 0.64 15.54
CA MET A 328 -31.50 1.82 16.23
C MET A 328 -32.87 2.29 15.75
N PRO A 329 -33.22 2.27 14.45
CA PRO A 329 -34.58 2.63 14.01
C PRO A 329 -35.66 1.75 14.65
N SER A 330 -35.42 0.43 14.74
CA SER A 330 -36.35 -0.50 15.37
C SER A 330 -36.41 -0.31 16.89
N LEU A 331 -35.27 -0.07 17.55
CA LEU A 331 -35.24 0.23 18.98
C LEU A 331 -35.95 1.54 19.32
N LEU A 332 -35.82 2.57 18.49
CA LEU A 332 -36.52 3.83 18.66
C LEU A 332 -38.04 3.64 18.51
N MET A 333 -38.48 2.83 17.53
CA MET A 333 -39.90 2.46 17.37
C MET A 333 -40.43 1.76 18.60
N ILE A 334 -39.70 0.75 19.13
CA ILE A 334 -40.12 0.04 20.35
C ILE A 334 -40.22 1.01 21.52
N LYS A 335 -39.25 1.87 21.76
CA LYS A 335 -39.26 2.89 22.82
C LYS A 335 -40.46 3.82 22.71
N GLU A 336 -40.86 4.23 21.52
CA GLU A 336 -42.02 5.09 21.33
C GLU A 336 -43.34 4.32 21.60
N ILE A 337 -43.41 3.05 21.20
CA ILE A 337 -44.60 2.18 21.56
C ILE A 337 -44.68 1.99 23.06
N GLU A 338 -43.59 1.67 23.76
CA GLU A 338 -43.55 1.53 25.21
C GLU A 338 -44.06 2.78 25.93
N LYS A 339 -43.61 3.95 25.47
CA LYS A 339 -44.07 5.25 26.01
C LYS A 339 -45.58 5.48 25.86
N GLN A 340 -46.18 5.01 24.76
CA GLN A 340 -47.60 5.19 24.50
C GLN A 340 -48.47 4.11 25.11
N THR A 341 -47.96 2.90 25.29
CA THR A 341 -48.75 1.74 25.73
C THR A 341 -48.46 1.33 27.19
N GLY A 342 -47.35 1.79 27.77
CA GLY A 342 -46.90 1.32 29.10
C GLY A 342 -46.33 -0.09 29.09
N ALA A 343 -46.06 -0.68 27.92
CA ALA A 343 -45.41 -1.99 27.78
C ALA A 343 -43.91 -1.90 28.08
N ASN A 344 -43.25 -3.03 28.38
CA ASN A 344 -41.84 -3.12 28.77
C ASN A 344 -41.08 -4.12 27.86
N TYR A 345 -41.19 -4.00 26.55
CA TYR A 345 -40.59 -4.92 25.58
C TYR A 345 -39.09 -4.98 25.67
N LEU A 346 -38.39 -3.82 25.85
CA LEU A 346 -36.95 -3.78 25.94
C LEU A 346 -36.42 -4.48 27.17
N GLU A 347 -37.09 -4.33 28.31
CA GLU A 347 -36.74 -5.04 29.55
C GLU A 347 -36.94 -6.56 29.41
N GLU A 348 -37.99 -6.98 28.71
CA GLU A 348 -38.27 -8.37 28.43
C GLU A 348 -37.17 -8.97 27.52
N ILE A 349 -36.77 -8.27 26.46
CA ILE A 349 -35.68 -8.68 25.58
C ILE A 349 -34.35 -8.77 26.35
N ASP A 350 -34.04 -7.78 27.19
CA ASP A 350 -32.79 -7.74 27.97
C ASP A 350 -32.71 -8.92 28.95
N ARG A 351 -33.82 -9.29 29.64
CA ARG A 351 -33.84 -10.44 30.56
C ARG A 351 -33.45 -11.75 29.90
N HIS A 352 -33.77 -11.93 28.62
CA HIS A 352 -33.51 -13.17 27.88
C HIS A 352 -32.21 -13.14 27.06
N THR A 353 -31.57 -11.98 26.91
CA THR A 353 -30.36 -11.83 26.14
C THR A 353 -29.13 -12.14 27.00
N ARG A 354 -28.19 -12.91 26.44
CA ARG A 354 -26.87 -13.20 27.03
C ARG A 354 -25.79 -12.98 26.01
N LEU A 355 -24.63 -12.61 26.48
CA LEU A 355 -23.46 -12.55 25.63
C LEU A 355 -23.00 -13.96 25.23
N THR A 356 -22.58 -14.12 24.01
CA THR A 356 -21.90 -15.33 23.57
C THR A 356 -20.40 -15.24 23.95
N GLU A 357 -19.72 -16.39 24.10
CA GLU A 357 -18.27 -16.43 24.36
C GLU A 357 -17.48 -15.57 23.38
N LYS A 358 -17.89 -15.58 22.10
CA LYS A 358 -17.29 -14.75 21.05
C LYS A 358 -17.45 -13.25 21.31
N GLN A 359 -18.60 -12.82 21.82
CA GLN A 359 -18.85 -11.42 22.18
C GLN A 359 -18.05 -11.03 23.42
N GLU A 360 -17.95 -11.91 24.43
CA GLU A 360 -17.13 -11.70 25.62
C GLU A 360 -15.67 -11.56 25.26
N LEU A 361 -15.15 -12.44 24.37
CA LEU A 361 -13.78 -12.35 23.91
C LEU A 361 -13.52 -11.07 23.10
N LYS A 362 -14.51 -10.64 22.30
CA LYS A 362 -14.41 -9.35 21.59
C LYS A 362 -14.36 -8.17 22.55
N ILE A 363 -15.12 -8.21 23.64
CA ILE A 363 -15.03 -7.22 24.73
C ILE A 363 -13.62 -7.24 25.31
N LYS A 364 -13.08 -8.43 25.63
CA LYS A 364 -11.72 -8.61 26.15
C LYS A 364 -10.67 -8.02 25.22
N GLN A 365 -10.76 -8.25 23.89
CA GLN A 365 -9.86 -7.66 22.88
C GLN A 365 -9.85 -6.12 22.90
N MET A 366 -10.97 -5.49 23.30
CA MET A 366 -11.13 -4.05 23.25
C MET A 366 -10.86 -3.33 24.56
N THR A 367 -10.95 -4.05 25.68
CA THR A 367 -10.85 -3.49 27.03
C THR A 367 -9.52 -3.81 27.70
N THR A 368 -8.76 -4.78 27.20
CA THR A 368 -7.44 -5.13 27.73
C THR A 368 -6.36 -4.24 27.10
N ASP A 369 -5.38 -3.83 27.89
CA ASP A 369 -4.22 -3.10 27.38
C ASP A 369 -3.41 -3.99 26.41
N ILE A 370 -2.93 -3.41 25.34
CA ILE A 370 -2.17 -4.15 24.33
C ILE A 370 -0.87 -4.75 24.91
N ALA A 371 -0.26 -4.10 25.91
CA ALA A 371 0.92 -4.60 26.58
C ALA A 371 0.67 -5.93 27.33
N ASP A 372 -0.57 -6.16 27.80
CA ASP A 372 -0.98 -7.40 28.44
C ASP A 372 -1.30 -8.53 27.45
N MET A 373 -1.61 -8.17 26.20
CA MET A 373 -1.88 -9.11 25.12
C MET A 373 -0.61 -9.63 24.43
N ILE A 374 0.52 -8.93 24.59
CA ILE A 374 1.80 -9.27 23.99
C ILE A 374 2.53 -10.34 24.81
N GLU A 375 3.18 -11.29 24.15
CA GLU A 375 4.08 -12.26 24.77
C GLU A 375 5.37 -11.58 25.22
N LYS A 376 5.69 -11.68 26.51
CA LYS A 376 6.87 -11.01 27.10
C LYS A 376 8.20 -11.67 26.73
N ASP A 377 8.17 -12.96 26.39
CA ASP A 377 9.39 -13.78 26.15
C ASP A 377 9.85 -13.79 24.69
N THR A 378 9.14 -13.11 23.78
CA THR A 378 9.60 -12.98 22.41
C THR A 378 10.69 -11.92 22.37
N ALA A 379 11.95 -12.37 22.56
CA ALA A 379 13.12 -11.50 22.49
C ALA A 379 13.12 -10.73 21.18
N VAL A 380 12.99 -9.40 21.26
CA VAL A 380 13.35 -8.52 20.15
C VAL A 380 14.85 -8.69 19.97
N PRO A 381 15.36 -9.25 18.85
CA PRO A 381 16.78 -9.33 18.61
C PRO A 381 17.36 -7.92 18.69
N GLN A 382 18.22 -7.69 19.68
CA GLN A 382 18.95 -6.43 19.78
C GLN A 382 19.99 -6.41 18.65
N GLY A 383 19.74 -5.62 17.62
CA GLY A 383 20.71 -5.31 16.58
C GLY A 383 20.47 -6.00 15.23
N ASN A 384 21.06 -5.41 14.20
CA ASN A 384 21.03 -5.86 12.80
C ASN A 384 21.67 -7.25 12.54
N ASP A 385 22.28 -7.87 13.55
CA ASP A 385 23.12 -9.07 13.39
C ASP A 385 22.33 -10.34 13.07
N GLY A 386 21.11 -10.48 13.58
CA GLY A 386 20.26 -11.64 13.31
C GLY A 386 19.77 -11.67 11.85
N ILE A 387 19.33 -10.52 11.35
CA ILE A 387 18.89 -10.33 9.95
C ILE A 387 20.08 -10.59 9.00
N PHE A 388 21.26 -10.08 9.36
CA PHE A 388 22.47 -10.21 8.55
C PHE A 388 22.96 -11.67 8.44
N ASN A 389 22.89 -12.44 9.53
CA ASN A 389 23.25 -13.85 9.54
C ASN A 389 22.28 -14.74 8.78
N PHE A 390 20.99 -14.41 8.81
CA PHE A 390 19.96 -15.10 8.02
C PHE A 390 20.18 -14.88 6.51
N PHE A 391 20.36 -13.63 6.07
CA PHE A 391 20.60 -13.35 4.64
C PHE A 391 21.89 -14.01 4.15
N LYS A 392 22.92 -14.09 4.96
CA LYS A 392 24.15 -14.83 4.66
C LYS A 392 23.86 -16.31 4.41
N LYS A 393 23.04 -16.96 5.25
CA LYS A 393 22.63 -18.36 5.09
C LYS A 393 21.67 -18.56 3.91
N SER A 394 20.69 -17.68 3.73
CA SER A 394 19.69 -17.77 2.67
C SER A 394 20.28 -17.45 1.30
N ALA A 395 21.09 -16.40 1.17
CA ALA A 395 21.82 -16.07 -0.04
C ALA A 395 22.79 -17.17 -0.46
N THR A 396 23.48 -17.80 0.49
CA THR A 396 24.38 -18.94 0.23
C THR A 396 23.59 -20.16 -0.24
N LYS A 397 22.44 -20.48 0.37
CA LYS A 397 21.57 -21.59 -0.09
C LYS A 397 20.98 -21.31 -1.48
N ARG A 398 20.55 -20.09 -1.78
CA ARG A 398 20.02 -19.71 -3.09
C ARG A 398 21.10 -19.60 -4.18
N LEU A 399 22.30 -19.14 -3.84
CA LEU A 399 23.47 -19.18 -4.73
C LEU A 399 23.86 -20.62 -5.07
N LEU A 400 23.78 -21.53 -4.12
CA LEU A 400 23.99 -22.96 -4.34
C LEU A 400 22.87 -23.56 -5.22
N ALA A 401 21.59 -23.27 -4.93
CA ALA A 401 20.46 -23.70 -5.75
C ALA A 401 20.54 -23.13 -7.18
N TYR A 402 21.01 -21.88 -7.34
CA TYR A 402 21.21 -21.25 -8.66
C TYR A 402 22.40 -21.86 -9.40
N ARG A 403 23.50 -22.21 -8.73
CA ARG A 403 24.64 -22.92 -9.35
C ARG A 403 24.26 -24.33 -9.84
N TYR A 404 23.34 -25.01 -9.15
CA TYR A 404 22.91 -26.36 -9.48
C TYR A 404 21.60 -26.41 -10.29
N GLY A 405 20.80 -25.32 -10.31
CA GLY A 405 19.49 -25.23 -10.96
C GLY A 405 19.38 -24.28 -12.15
N ALA A 406 20.47 -23.64 -12.58
CA ALA A 406 20.46 -22.58 -13.58
C ALA A 406 20.30 -23.06 -15.02
N ARG A 407 19.12 -23.53 -15.34
CA ARG A 407 18.61 -23.62 -16.73
C ARG A 407 17.20 -23.02 -16.79
N LYS A 408 17.04 -21.70 -16.57
CA LYS A 408 15.97 -20.85 -17.16
C LYS A 408 15.93 -19.47 -16.47
N GLY A 409 16.45 -18.48 -17.17
CA GLY A 409 15.99 -17.12 -17.30
C GLY A 409 15.56 -16.31 -16.06
N ASN A 410 16.48 -15.53 -15.45
CA ASN A 410 16.20 -14.16 -14.97
C ASN A 410 17.51 -13.46 -14.59
N LEU A 411 18.18 -12.89 -15.60
CA LEU A 411 19.41 -12.12 -15.42
C LEU A 411 19.19 -10.69 -14.86
N THR A 412 17.95 -10.17 -14.93
CA THR A 412 17.62 -8.80 -14.56
C THR A 412 17.74 -8.47 -13.06
N PHE A 413 17.56 -9.45 -12.20
CA PHE A 413 17.70 -9.25 -10.75
C PHE A 413 19.14 -8.98 -10.32
N PHE A 414 20.11 -9.65 -10.94
CA PHE A 414 21.53 -9.48 -10.62
C PHE A 414 22.15 -8.21 -11.19
N GLN A 415 21.64 -7.69 -12.30
CA GLN A 415 22.12 -6.42 -12.87
C GLN A 415 21.78 -5.23 -11.96
N ASN A 416 20.60 -5.22 -11.35
CA ASN A 416 20.22 -4.18 -10.38
C ASN A 416 20.93 -4.33 -9.04
N TYR A 417 21.36 -5.55 -8.68
CA TYR A 417 22.06 -5.83 -7.43
C TYR A 417 23.54 -5.45 -7.46
N SER A 418 24.20 -5.55 -8.61
CA SER A 418 25.62 -5.22 -8.77
C SER A 418 25.92 -3.71 -8.80
N LEU A 419 24.90 -2.87 -9.02
CA LEU A 419 25.03 -1.41 -8.98
C LEU A 419 25.06 -0.82 -7.55
N ASN A 420 24.74 -1.62 -6.53
CA ASN A 420 24.81 -1.18 -5.12
C ASN A 420 26.14 -1.61 -4.50
N ARG A 421 27.04 -0.64 -4.25
CA ARG A 421 28.42 -0.79 -3.72
C ARG A 421 28.58 -1.68 -2.46
N GLY A 422 27.51 -2.04 -1.75
CA GLY A 422 27.55 -2.90 -0.56
C GLY A 422 27.80 -4.40 -0.82
N PHE A 423 27.55 -4.90 -2.03
CA PHE A 423 27.65 -6.33 -2.33
C PHE A 423 29.09 -6.84 -2.53
N HIS A 424 29.98 -5.98 -3.05
CA HIS A 424 31.36 -6.37 -3.37
C HIS A 424 32.23 -6.60 -2.13
N SER A 425 32.00 -5.91 -1.03
CA SER A 425 32.80 -6.05 0.20
C SER A 425 32.48 -7.34 0.98
N LEU A 426 31.33 -7.96 0.73
CA LEU A 426 30.82 -9.08 1.53
C LEU A 426 31.19 -10.47 1.00
N TYR A 427 31.48 -10.63 -0.30
CA TYR A 427 31.60 -11.97 -0.92
C TYR A 427 32.93 -12.26 -1.64
N GLY A 428 33.86 -11.35 -1.71
CA GLY A 428 35.22 -11.59 -2.23
C GLY A 428 35.27 -12.09 -3.70
N VAL A 429 34.25 -11.79 -4.51
CA VAL A 429 34.21 -12.21 -5.92
C VAL A 429 34.99 -11.23 -6.77
N LYS A 430 36.02 -11.70 -7.48
CA LYS A 430 36.86 -10.90 -8.36
C LYS A 430 36.02 -10.24 -9.48
N GLU A 431 35.93 -8.92 -9.42
CA GLU A 431 35.15 -7.98 -10.24
C GLU A 431 35.35 -8.16 -11.75
N GLU A 432 36.56 -8.47 -12.19
CA GLU A 432 36.95 -8.53 -13.60
C GLU A 432 36.24 -9.59 -14.46
N LYS A 433 35.92 -10.75 -13.89
CA LYS A 433 35.23 -11.81 -14.64
C LYS A 433 33.74 -11.53 -14.85
N PHE A 434 33.12 -10.80 -13.93
CA PHE A 434 31.70 -10.47 -13.98
C PHE A 434 31.48 -9.29 -14.96
N LEU A 435 32.27 -8.24 -14.87
CA LEU A 435 32.21 -7.08 -15.78
C LEU A 435 32.52 -7.44 -17.24
N LYS A 436 33.44 -8.37 -17.49
CA LYS A 436 33.69 -8.91 -18.85
C LYS A 436 32.48 -9.62 -19.44
N LYS A 437 31.68 -10.29 -18.61
CA LYS A 437 30.47 -11.00 -19.05
C LYS A 437 29.28 -10.02 -19.30
N CYS A 438 29.17 -8.95 -18.53
CA CYS A 438 28.18 -7.90 -18.73
C CYS A 438 28.45 -7.08 -20.00
N ARG A 439 29.70 -6.70 -20.28
CA ARG A 439 30.13 -6.02 -21.53
C ARG A 439 29.86 -6.86 -22.79
N LYS A 440 29.95 -8.18 -22.69
CA LYS A 440 29.67 -9.08 -23.84
C LYS A 440 28.18 -9.11 -24.20
N ILE A 441 27.30 -8.83 -23.26
CA ILE A 441 25.83 -8.78 -23.45
C ILE A 441 25.42 -7.42 -24.02
N GLU A 442 26.06 -6.32 -23.63
CA GLU A 442 25.85 -4.99 -24.21
C GLU A 442 26.23 -4.92 -25.71
N LEU A 443 27.22 -5.67 -26.11
CA LEU A 443 27.67 -5.75 -27.51
C LEU A 443 26.76 -6.60 -28.41
N SER A 444 25.79 -7.35 -27.85
CA SER A 444 24.85 -8.20 -28.59
C SER A 444 23.54 -7.51 -29.01
N GLY A 445 23.42 -6.20 -28.88
CA GLY A 445 22.44 -5.40 -29.62
C GLY A 445 20.96 -5.50 -29.17
N GLN A 446 20.61 -6.00 -27.99
CA GLN A 446 19.21 -6.13 -27.54
C GLN A 446 18.77 -5.16 -26.44
N CYS A 447 19.26 -3.96 -26.42
CA CYS A 447 18.73 -2.90 -25.55
C CYS A 447 18.92 -1.51 -26.16
N SER A 448 18.11 -1.17 -27.14
CA SER A 448 17.97 0.21 -27.61
C SER A 448 16.72 0.81 -26.99
N MET A 449 16.85 1.55 -25.91
CA MET A 449 16.10 2.78 -25.62
C MET A 449 16.36 3.28 -24.19
N LYS A 450 16.64 4.58 -24.09
CA LYS A 450 16.83 5.44 -22.89
C LYS A 450 18.26 5.51 -22.32
N ARG A 451 19.24 5.83 -23.15
CA ARG A 451 20.60 6.24 -22.69
C ARG A 451 20.66 7.65 -22.08
N GLU A 452 19.74 8.57 -22.40
CA GLU A 452 19.90 9.98 -22.03
C GLU A 452 19.51 10.33 -20.58
N LYS A 453 18.56 9.61 -19.96
CA LYS A 453 18.18 9.87 -18.54
C LYS A 453 19.04 9.14 -17.51
N LEU A 454 19.81 8.13 -17.90
CA LEU A 454 20.72 7.41 -16.99
C LEU A 454 22.13 8.04 -16.91
N SER A 455 22.55 8.82 -17.91
CA SER A 455 23.84 9.50 -17.91
C SER A 455 23.90 10.72 -16.98
N SER A 456 22.77 11.38 -16.72
CA SER A 456 22.71 12.51 -15.79
C SER A 456 22.82 12.10 -14.30
N ILE A 457 22.51 10.86 -13.97
CA ILE A 457 22.64 10.33 -12.59
C ILE A 457 24.08 9.86 -12.29
N CYS A 458 24.84 9.48 -13.31
CA CYS A 458 26.24 9.05 -13.14
C CYS A 458 27.28 10.18 -13.09
N ILE A 459 26.94 11.41 -13.51
CA ILE A 459 27.92 12.51 -13.63
C ILE A 459 28.07 13.33 -12.33
N GLN A 460 27.17 13.17 -11.35
CA GLN A 460 27.26 13.94 -10.09
C GLN A 460 28.05 13.29 -8.95
N THR A 461 28.73 12.16 -9.16
CA THR A 461 29.51 11.48 -8.10
C THR A 461 31.01 11.56 -8.21
N ASP A 462 31.59 12.22 -9.23
CA ASP A 462 33.05 12.29 -9.43
C ASP A 462 33.71 13.66 -9.15
N SER A 463 33.04 14.55 -8.43
CA SER A 463 33.68 15.80 -7.98
C SER A 463 33.52 16.02 -6.48
N ASN A 464 34.19 15.21 -5.67
CA ASN A 464 34.67 15.54 -4.33
C ASN A 464 35.47 14.33 -3.78
N SER A 465 36.72 14.33 -4.07
CA SER A 465 37.78 13.71 -3.27
C SER A 465 38.89 14.71 -3.07
#